data_80f3777602475ea8afced0ff39de31f0
#
_entry.id   80f3777602475ea8afced0ff39de31f0
#
_cell.length_a   1.000
_cell.length_b   1.000
_cell.length_c   1.000
_cell.angle_alpha   90.00
_cell.angle_beta   90.00
_cell.angle_gamma   90.00
#
_symmetry.space_group_name_H-M   'P 1'
#
loop_
_entity.id
_entity.type
_entity.pdbx_description
1 polymer ?
#
loop_
_entity_poly.entity_id
_entity_poly.type
_entity_poly.pdbx_seq_one_letter_code
_entity_poly.pdbx_strand_id
1 'polypeptide(L)'
;MDIAATVRRLTGPLAGRIEMMIGRAVIAAIADAPQAQALQIELLADEVHDGVERFQGYGFTSHPHPGAEAVVVAVGGTRSHLIVVQVEDRRYRLKNLAPGEAALFDDLGQVVHLKRDCIHIESPNKVTIEAPDVEVIADSVIIDSADIGLGGAGGAKVARVGDDVDLGTGKIISGSDVVRAE
;
A
#
# COMPACT_ATOMS: atom_id res chain seq x y z
N MET A 1 51.27 24.16 -23.14
CA MET A 1 50.09 24.21 -22.27
C MET A 1 49.26 22.95 -22.54
N ASP A 2 49.10 22.07 -21.55
CA ASP A 2 48.36 20.82 -21.76
C ASP A 2 46.85 21.10 -21.73
N ILE A 3 46.24 21.09 -22.93
CA ILE A 3 44.79 21.37 -23.12
C ILE A 3 43.98 20.31 -22.40
N ALA A 4 44.41 19.05 -22.38
CA ALA A 4 43.67 17.98 -21.70
C ALA A 4 43.66 18.16 -20.18
N ALA A 5 44.74 18.63 -19.58
CA ALA A 5 44.78 18.96 -18.15
C ALA A 5 43.91 20.16 -17.83
N THR A 6 43.87 21.16 -18.69
CA THR A 6 43.00 22.33 -18.50
C THR A 6 41.52 21.97 -18.60
N VAL A 7 41.12 21.16 -19.58
CA VAL A 7 39.75 20.64 -19.73
C VAL A 7 39.34 19.84 -18.49
N ARG A 8 40.16 18.86 -18.07
CA ARG A 8 39.86 18.05 -16.85
C ARG A 8 39.71 18.93 -15.62
N ARG A 9 40.50 19.98 -15.44
CA ARG A 9 40.38 20.90 -14.31
C ARG A 9 39.08 21.71 -14.33
N LEU A 10 38.62 22.11 -15.53
CA LEU A 10 37.35 22.85 -15.68
C LEU A 10 36.13 21.97 -15.59
N THR A 11 36.18 20.74 -16.08
CA THR A 11 35.03 19.81 -16.10
C THR A 11 34.93 18.91 -14.86
N GLY A 12 36.05 18.70 -14.15
CA GLY A 12 36.13 17.82 -12.98
C GLY A 12 35.06 18.09 -11.91
N PRO A 13 34.87 19.35 -11.46
CA PRO A 13 33.82 19.66 -10.50
C PRO A 13 32.40 19.37 -10.98
N LEU A 14 32.14 19.55 -12.30
CA LEU A 14 30.85 19.22 -12.90
C LEU A 14 30.65 17.70 -12.99
N ALA A 15 31.65 16.95 -13.41
CA ALA A 15 31.61 15.49 -13.45
C ALA A 15 31.33 14.90 -12.06
N GLY A 16 32.03 15.38 -11.04
CA GLY A 16 31.79 14.94 -9.65
C GLY A 16 30.38 15.24 -9.15
N ARG A 17 29.80 16.40 -9.51
CA ARG A 17 28.39 16.70 -9.18
C ARG A 17 27.43 15.74 -9.88
N ILE A 18 27.66 15.42 -11.15
CA ILE A 18 26.81 14.51 -11.92
C ILE A 18 26.88 13.10 -11.31
N GLU A 19 28.07 12.62 -10.97
CA GLU A 19 28.24 11.31 -10.33
C GLU A 19 27.53 11.19 -8.98
N MET A 20 27.38 12.30 -8.25
CA MET A 20 26.70 12.34 -6.95
C MET A 20 25.20 12.62 -7.02
N MET A 21 24.62 12.84 -8.21
CA MET A 21 23.21 13.24 -8.33
C MET A 21 22.24 12.14 -7.94
N ILE A 22 22.59 10.88 -8.12
CA ILE A 22 21.73 9.73 -7.81
C ILE A 22 22.51 8.75 -6.96
N GLY A 23 21.90 8.31 -5.87
CA GLY A 23 22.46 7.32 -4.96
C GLY A 23 21.45 6.28 -4.53
N ARG A 24 21.96 5.20 -3.95
CA ARG A 24 21.17 4.21 -3.22
C ARG A 24 21.48 4.36 -1.73
N ALA A 25 20.47 4.22 -0.91
CA ALA A 25 20.59 4.30 0.54
C ALA A 25 19.80 3.18 1.20
N VAL A 26 20.07 2.97 2.47
CA VAL A 26 19.27 2.14 3.38
C VAL A 26 18.58 3.06 4.37
N ILE A 27 17.30 2.81 4.62
CA ILE A 27 16.51 3.56 5.59
C ILE A 27 16.86 3.07 7.00
N ALA A 28 17.32 3.98 7.86
CA ALA A 28 17.61 3.70 9.25
C ALA A 28 16.41 4.01 10.17
N ALA A 29 15.73 5.16 9.94
CA ALA A 29 14.56 5.57 10.70
C ALA A 29 13.59 6.40 9.85
N ILE A 30 12.33 6.49 10.31
CA ILE A 30 11.26 7.22 9.61
C ILE A 30 10.50 8.09 10.62
N ALA A 31 10.29 9.35 10.26
CA ALA A 31 9.37 10.27 10.93
C ALA A 31 8.20 10.58 9.99
N ASP A 32 7.01 10.11 10.35
CA ASP A 32 5.80 10.18 9.51
C ASP A 32 4.82 11.31 9.94
N ALA A 33 5.13 12.00 11.06
CA ALA A 33 4.31 13.09 11.58
C ALA A 33 4.42 14.42 10.82
N PRO A 34 5.55 14.79 10.18
CA PRO A 34 5.66 16.02 9.39
C PRO A 34 4.76 16.00 8.14
N GLN A 35 4.57 17.19 7.53
CA GLN A 35 3.80 17.34 6.28
C GLN A 35 4.39 16.53 5.12
N ALA A 36 5.71 16.41 5.05
CA ALA A 36 6.42 15.45 4.22
C ALA A 36 7.07 14.40 5.13
N GLN A 37 6.99 13.12 4.77
CA GLN A 37 7.66 12.06 5.50
C GLN A 37 9.17 12.31 5.49
N ALA A 38 9.81 12.32 6.65
CA ALA A 38 11.24 12.53 6.81
C ALA A 38 11.95 11.22 7.16
N LEU A 39 13.04 10.93 6.48
CA LEU A 39 13.80 9.70 6.64
C LEU A 39 15.19 9.99 7.17
N GLN A 40 15.69 9.10 8.02
CA GLN A 40 17.11 8.95 8.26
C GLN A 40 17.64 7.85 7.34
N ILE A 41 18.64 8.16 6.53
CA ILE A 41 19.18 7.27 5.52
C ILE A 41 20.70 7.14 5.64
N GLU A 42 21.20 5.96 5.28
CA GLU A 42 22.63 5.66 5.14
C GLU A 42 22.95 5.48 3.66
N LEU A 43 23.71 6.42 3.08
CA LEU A 43 24.10 6.36 1.66
C LEU A 43 25.34 5.48 1.42
N LEU A 44 26.38 5.67 2.22
CA LEU A 44 27.63 4.92 2.21
C LEU A 44 27.95 4.52 3.65
N ALA A 45 28.95 3.64 3.83
CA ALA A 45 29.45 3.31 5.15
C ALA A 45 29.79 4.60 5.91
N ASP A 46 29.22 4.75 7.09
CA ASP A 46 29.38 5.91 8.00
C ASP A 46 28.82 7.26 7.49
N GLU A 47 28.07 7.28 6.36
CA GLU A 47 27.41 8.50 5.87
C GLU A 47 25.91 8.47 6.15
N VAL A 48 25.52 9.04 7.29
CA VAL A 48 24.12 9.14 7.73
C VAL A 48 23.59 10.55 7.43
N HIS A 49 22.41 10.61 6.81
CA HIS A 49 21.66 11.84 6.61
C HIS A 49 20.32 11.74 7.34
N ASP A 50 19.99 12.76 8.11
CA ASP A 50 18.73 12.85 8.84
C ASP A 50 17.81 13.91 8.23
N GLY A 51 16.49 13.74 8.43
CA GLY A 51 15.50 14.69 7.96
C GLY A 51 15.36 14.75 6.42
N VAL A 52 15.75 13.70 5.70
CA VAL A 52 15.64 13.65 4.25
C VAL A 52 14.18 13.47 3.85
N GLU A 53 13.63 14.43 3.11
CA GLU A 53 12.23 14.37 2.63
C GLU A 53 12.02 13.21 1.66
N ARG A 54 10.90 12.50 1.82
CA ARG A 54 10.44 11.50 0.86
C ARG A 54 9.26 12.02 0.06
N PHE A 55 9.40 12.12 -1.26
CA PHE A 55 8.32 12.42 -2.17
C PHE A 55 7.64 11.16 -2.63
N GLN A 56 6.32 11.14 -2.53
CA GLN A 56 5.45 10.02 -2.90
C GLN A 56 4.49 10.47 -4.00
N GLY A 57 4.02 9.51 -4.82
CA GLY A 57 2.98 9.80 -5.81
C GLY A 57 1.69 10.27 -5.15
N TYR A 58 1.05 11.30 -5.69
CA TYR A 58 -0.24 11.78 -5.17
C TYR A 58 -1.27 10.65 -5.11
N GLY A 59 -1.93 10.52 -3.98
CA GLY A 59 -2.91 9.46 -3.74
C GLY A 59 -2.32 8.13 -3.23
N PHE A 60 -0.98 8.04 -3.07
CA PHE A 60 -0.31 6.90 -2.48
C PHE A 60 0.59 7.35 -1.35
N THR A 61 0.47 6.70 -0.22
CA THR A 61 1.38 6.87 0.91
C THR A 61 1.69 5.53 1.53
N SER A 62 2.93 5.36 2.01
CA SER A 62 3.35 4.16 2.71
C SER A 62 4.37 4.51 3.79
N HIS A 63 4.43 3.70 4.83
CA HIS A 63 5.44 3.78 5.87
C HIS A 63 6.38 2.57 5.73
N PRO A 64 7.56 2.73 5.13
CA PRO A 64 8.49 1.63 4.95
C PRO A 64 9.08 1.18 6.28
N HIS A 65 9.64 -0.02 6.35
CA HIS A 65 10.38 -0.48 7.51
C HIS A 65 11.86 -0.04 7.46
N PRO A 66 12.50 0.18 8.61
CA PRO A 66 13.95 0.28 8.68
C PRO A 66 14.62 -0.93 7.99
N GLY A 67 15.69 -0.67 7.26
CA GLY A 67 16.36 -1.66 6.40
C GLY A 67 15.81 -1.73 4.97
N ALA A 68 14.74 -1.01 4.62
CA ALA A 68 14.30 -0.85 3.24
C ALA A 68 15.34 -0.05 2.43
N GLU A 69 15.42 -0.33 1.13
CA GLU A 69 16.30 0.37 0.21
C GLU A 69 15.62 1.61 -0.37
N ALA A 70 16.39 2.67 -0.58
CA ALA A 70 15.89 3.91 -1.16
C ALA A 70 16.73 4.35 -2.36
N VAL A 71 16.07 4.98 -3.34
CA VAL A 71 16.72 5.77 -4.39
C VAL A 71 16.67 7.23 -3.97
N VAL A 72 17.85 7.84 -3.91
CA VAL A 72 18.05 9.19 -3.41
C VAL A 72 18.56 10.08 -4.54
N VAL A 73 18.00 11.26 -4.64
CA VAL A 73 18.42 12.30 -5.59
C VAL A 73 19.04 13.45 -4.80
N ALA A 74 20.27 13.81 -5.16
CA ALA A 74 20.91 15.01 -4.66
C ALA A 74 20.61 16.17 -5.61
N VAL A 75 19.81 17.12 -5.16
CA VAL A 75 19.38 18.27 -5.98
C VAL A 75 20.59 19.13 -6.34
N GLY A 76 20.80 19.30 -7.64
CA GLY A 76 21.98 20.03 -8.17
C GLY A 76 23.33 19.33 -7.89
N GLY A 77 23.33 18.04 -7.56
CA GLY A 77 24.53 17.28 -7.17
C GLY A 77 25.08 17.70 -5.81
N THR A 78 24.22 18.20 -4.91
CA THR A 78 24.61 18.68 -3.57
C THR A 78 24.10 17.71 -2.51
N ARG A 79 25.01 17.04 -1.80
CA ARG A 79 24.66 16.05 -0.76
C ARG A 79 23.97 16.62 0.47
N SER A 80 23.99 17.92 0.67
CA SER A 80 23.22 18.60 1.73
C SER A 80 21.76 18.82 1.37
N HIS A 81 21.34 18.51 0.13
CA HIS A 81 19.95 18.62 -0.30
C HIS A 81 19.54 17.33 -1.02
N LEU A 82 19.15 16.36 -0.20
CA LEU A 82 18.75 15.02 -0.65
C LEU A 82 17.22 14.89 -0.63
N ILE A 83 16.68 14.15 -1.59
CA ILE A 83 15.28 13.77 -1.66
C ILE A 83 15.21 12.26 -1.95
N VAL A 84 14.40 11.52 -1.21
CA VAL A 84 14.06 10.14 -1.52
C VAL A 84 12.88 10.13 -2.47
N VAL A 85 13.06 9.50 -3.63
CA VAL A 85 12.04 9.44 -4.69
C VAL A 85 11.43 8.05 -4.87
N GLN A 86 12.08 7.00 -4.37
CA GLN A 86 11.58 5.63 -4.42
C GLN A 86 12.10 4.83 -3.23
N VAL A 87 11.24 3.94 -2.73
CA VAL A 87 11.60 2.96 -1.69
C VAL A 87 11.16 1.58 -2.15
N GLU A 88 12.01 0.59 -1.91
CA GLU A 88 11.75 -0.81 -2.18
C GLU A 88 12.12 -1.65 -0.95
N ASP A 89 11.24 -2.54 -0.52
CA ASP A 89 11.55 -3.53 0.50
C ASP A 89 11.45 -4.94 -0.07
N ARG A 90 12.59 -5.50 -0.40
CA ARG A 90 12.67 -6.83 -1.02
C ARG A 90 12.19 -7.96 -0.12
N ARG A 91 12.10 -7.74 1.19
CA ARG A 91 11.61 -8.71 2.17
C ARG A 91 10.13 -8.99 1.97
N TYR A 92 9.35 -7.96 1.63
CA TYR A 92 7.89 -8.00 1.57
C TYR A 92 7.31 -7.91 0.17
N ARG A 93 8.15 -7.64 -0.85
CA ARG A 93 7.70 -7.49 -2.23
C ARG A 93 6.86 -8.69 -2.69
N LEU A 94 5.64 -8.45 -3.19
CA LEU A 94 4.82 -9.47 -3.85
C LEU A 94 5.52 -9.95 -5.13
N LYS A 95 5.64 -11.27 -5.28
CA LYS A 95 6.42 -11.91 -6.36
C LYS A 95 5.49 -12.73 -7.27
N ASN A 96 6.02 -13.18 -8.41
CA ASN A 96 5.35 -14.06 -9.37
C ASN A 96 4.08 -13.48 -10.01
N LEU A 97 3.99 -12.16 -10.17
CA LEU A 97 2.93 -11.54 -10.94
C LEU A 97 3.10 -11.92 -12.43
N ALA A 98 2.00 -12.21 -13.10
CA ALA A 98 2.01 -12.38 -14.55
C ALA A 98 2.17 -11.03 -15.26
N PRO A 99 2.68 -11.01 -16.50
CA PRO A 99 2.78 -9.76 -17.27
C PRO A 99 1.46 -9.01 -17.35
N GLY A 100 1.45 -7.72 -16.97
CA GLY A 100 0.30 -6.84 -16.96
C GLY A 100 -0.55 -6.90 -15.68
N GLU A 101 -0.16 -7.66 -14.67
CA GLU A 101 -0.76 -7.60 -13.34
C GLU A 101 -0.16 -6.48 -12.51
N ALA A 102 -0.94 -5.95 -11.58
CA ALA A 102 -0.52 -4.94 -10.60
C ALA A 102 -1.16 -5.24 -9.25
N ALA A 103 -0.47 -4.86 -8.16
CA ALA A 103 -1.01 -5.06 -6.83
C ALA A 103 -0.63 -3.93 -5.87
N LEU A 104 -1.54 -3.65 -4.92
CA LEU A 104 -1.23 -2.96 -3.66
C LEU A 104 -1.12 -4.03 -2.58
N PHE A 105 -0.09 -3.98 -1.78
CA PHE A 105 0.20 -5.00 -0.77
C PHE A 105 0.95 -4.41 0.42
N ASP A 106 0.95 -5.13 1.51
CA ASP A 106 1.72 -4.82 2.72
C ASP A 106 2.56 -6.04 3.19
N ASP A 107 3.19 -5.90 4.34
CA ASP A 107 4.00 -6.92 5.01
C ASP A 107 3.17 -7.97 5.78
N LEU A 108 1.87 -7.72 5.97
CA LEU A 108 0.95 -8.60 6.69
C LEU A 108 0.19 -9.57 5.79
N GLY A 109 0.39 -9.49 4.47
CA GLY A 109 -0.30 -10.32 3.48
C GLY A 109 -1.66 -9.77 3.06
N GLN A 110 -1.96 -8.50 3.36
CA GLN A 110 -3.11 -7.80 2.80
C GLN A 110 -2.79 -7.41 1.36
N VAL A 111 -3.73 -7.65 0.45
CA VAL A 111 -3.50 -7.38 -0.98
C VAL A 111 -4.77 -6.97 -1.71
N VAL A 112 -4.64 -6.00 -2.62
CA VAL A 112 -5.57 -5.75 -3.71
C VAL A 112 -4.82 -6.04 -5.00
N HIS A 113 -5.14 -7.14 -5.66
CA HIS A 113 -4.41 -7.67 -6.81
C HIS A 113 -5.27 -7.59 -8.07
N LEU A 114 -4.84 -6.80 -9.02
CA LEU A 114 -5.42 -6.71 -10.37
C LEU A 114 -4.83 -7.86 -11.21
N LYS A 115 -5.48 -9.02 -11.15
CA LYS A 115 -5.11 -10.20 -11.93
C LYS A 115 -5.61 -10.10 -13.36
N ARG A 116 -5.22 -11.05 -14.20
CA ARG A 116 -5.64 -11.07 -15.61
C ARG A 116 -7.13 -11.40 -15.81
N ASP A 117 -7.74 -12.07 -14.87
CA ASP A 117 -9.11 -12.59 -14.90
C ASP A 117 -10.03 -12.00 -13.83
N CYS A 118 -9.49 -11.38 -12.79
CA CYS A 118 -10.29 -10.83 -11.70
C CYS A 118 -9.55 -9.71 -10.94
N ILE A 119 -10.27 -9.00 -10.09
CA ILE A 119 -9.69 -8.20 -9.00
C ILE A 119 -9.85 -9.03 -7.73
N HIS A 120 -8.74 -9.39 -7.11
CA HIS A 120 -8.71 -10.17 -5.88
C HIS A 120 -8.34 -9.28 -4.70
N ILE A 121 -9.19 -9.29 -3.68
CA ILE A 121 -8.96 -8.55 -2.41
C ILE A 121 -8.87 -9.60 -1.31
N GLU A 122 -7.75 -9.61 -0.61
CA GLU A 122 -7.49 -10.55 0.48
C GLU A 122 -6.94 -9.82 1.70
N SER A 123 -7.43 -10.19 2.88
CA SER A 123 -6.88 -9.74 4.15
C SER A 123 -6.98 -10.87 5.17
N PRO A 124 -5.89 -11.23 5.87
CA PRO A 124 -5.94 -12.22 6.95
C PRO A 124 -6.72 -11.74 8.17
N ASN A 125 -7.04 -10.44 8.25
CA ASN A 125 -7.73 -9.85 9.39
C ASN A 125 -9.17 -9.46 9.02
N LYS A 126 -9.36 -8.29 8.42
CA LYS A 126 -10.69 -7.73 8.15
C LYS A 126 -10.64 -6.79 6.95
N VAL A 127 -11.69 -6.83 6.14
CA VAL A 127 -11.98 -5.78 5.15
C VAL A 127 -13.18 -4.98 5.65
N THR A 128 -13.07 -3.66 5.67
CA THR A 128 -14.17 -2.74 6.01
C THR A 128 -14.41 -1.79 4.85
N ILE A 129 -15.66 -1.67 4.42
CA ILE A 129 -16.12 -0.68 3.45
C ILE A 129 -17.05 0.26 4.19
N GLU A 130 -16.69 1.54 4.26
CA GLU A 130 -17.48 2.59 4.94
C GLU A 130 -17.75 3.71 3.94
N ALA A 131 -19.01 3.95 3.66
CA ALA A 131 -19.48 5.01 2.78
C ALA A 131 -20.93 5.37 3.15
N PRO A 132 -21.40 6.60 2.84
CA PRO A 132 -22.82 6.93 2.94
C PRO A 132 -23.70 5.99 2.11
N ASP A 133 -23.26 5.63 0.90
CA ASP A 133 -23.94 4.71 -0.01
C ASP A 133 -22.95 3.68 -0.57
N VAL A 134 -23.38 2.42 -0.65
CA VAL A 134 -22.66 1.33 -1.30
C VAL A 134 -23.61 0.64 -2.27
N GLU A 135 -23.26 0.61 -3.55
CA GLU A 135 -24.02 -0.08 -4.60
C GLU A 135 -23.19 -1.24 -5.17
N VAL A 136 -23.80 -2.40 -5.31
CA VAL A 136 -23.22 -3.58 -5.95
C VAL A 136 -24.07 -3.94 -7.16
N ILE A 137 -23.51 -3.75 -8.37
CA ILE A 137 -24.16 -4.08 -9.63
C ILE A 137 -23.47 -5.31 -10.22
N ALA A 138 -24.19 -6.42 -10.31
CA ALA A 138 -23.67 -7.68 -10.84
C ALA A 138 -24.82 -8.58 -11.34
N ASP A 139 -24.55 -9.45 -12.30
CA ASP A 139 -25.49 -10.50 -12.73
C ASP A 139 -25.70 -11.56 -11.64
N SER A 140 -24.72 -11.76 -10.76
CA SER A 140 -24.79 -12.68 -9.62
C SER A 140 -23.92 -12.18 -8.48
N VAL A 141 -24.41 -12.30 -7.26
CA VAL A 141 -23.68 -12.03 -6.02
C VAL A 141 -23.70 -13.28 -5.15
N ILE A 142 -22.53 -13.77 -4.78
CA ILE A 142 -22.37 -14.91 -3.85
C ILE A 142 -21.75 -14.36 -2.57
N ILE A 143 -22.40 -14.60 -1.45
CA ILE A 143 -21.88 -14.29 -0.11
C ILE A 143 -21.75 -15.61 0.63
N ASP A 144 -20.51 -16.08 0.77
CA ASP A 144 -20.17 -17.29 1.52
C ASP A 144 -19.70 -16.89 2.92
N SER A 145 -20.57 -17.09 3.90
CA SER A 145 -20.34 -16.68 5.29
C SER A 145 -21.16 -17.53 6.24
N ALA A 146 -20.61 -17.81 7.42
CA ALA A 146 -21.31 -18.49 8.50
C ALA A 146 -22.37 -17.59 9.21
N ASP A 147 -22.23 -16.25 9.10
CA ASP A 147 -23.16 -15.28 9.70
C ASP A 147 -23.26 -14.04 8.80
N ILE A 148 -24.47 -13.64 8.42
CA ILE A 148 -24.75 -12.47 7.59
C ILE A 148 -25.75 -11.61 8.33
N GLY A 149 -25.31 -10.46 8.85
CA GLY A 149 -26.16 -9.43 9.46
C GLY A 149 -26.55 -8.37 8.41
N LEU A 150 -27.83 -8.18 8.20
CA LEU A 150 -28.37 -7.11 7.37
C LEU A 150 -29.04 -6.07 8.28
N GLY A 151 -28.56 -4.82 8.25
CA GLY A 151 -29.03 -3.74 9.11
C GLY A 151 -28.32 -3.63 10.46
N GLY A 152 -27.56 -4.63 10.87
CA GLY A 152 -26.81 -4.63 12.14
C GLY A 152 -26.57 -6.01 12.72
N ALA A 153 -25.91 -6.05 13.87
CA ALA A 153 -25.70 -7.29 14.61
C ALA A 153 -26.94 -7.62 15.46
N GLY A 154 -27.45 -8.86 15.35
CA GLY A 154 -28.53 -9.37 16.22
C GLY A 154 -29.95 -9.23 15.67
N GLY A 155 -30.12 -8.89 14.40
CA GLY A 155 -31.42 -8.86 13.74
C GLY A 155 -32.16 -10.21 13.73
N ALA A 156 -33.43 -10.19 13.38
CA ALA A 156 -34.25 -11.38 13.26
C ALA A 156 -33.79 -12.27 12.08
N LYS A 157 -34.06 -13.56 12.17
CA LYS A 157 -33.75 -14.49 11.08
C LYS A 157 -34.56 -14.15 9.82
N VAL A 158 -33.90 -14.15 8.67
CA VAL A 158 -34.56 -13.98 7.38
C VAL A 158 -35.35 -15.25 7.03
N ALA A 159 -36.62 -15.10 6.70
CA ALA A 159 -37.51 -16.18 6.30
C ALA A 159 -37.10 -16.75 4.93
N ARG A 160 -37.24 -18.06 4.77
CA ARG A 160 -36.99 -18.81 3.55
C ARG A 160 -38.24 -19.55 3.11
N VAL A 161 -38.30 -19.92 1.84
CA VAL A 161 -39.33 -20.82 1.33
C VAL A 161 -39.22 -22.19 2.05
N GLY A 162 -40.28 -22.62 2.69
CA GLY A 162 -40.32 -23.85 3.47
C GLY A 162 -40.06 -23.69 4.97
N ASP A 163 -39.87 -22.49 5.46
CA ASP A 163 -39.80 -22.21 6.89
C ASP A 163 -41.19 -22.38 7.54
N ASP A 164 -41.21 -22.83 8.80
CA ASP A 164 -42.43 -23.09 9.56
C ASP A 164 -43.21 -21.82 9.89
N VAL A 165 -44.55 -21.92 9.82
CA VAL A 165 -45.46 -20.83 10.17
C VAL A 165 -46.34 -21.31 11.33
N ASP A 166 -46.42 -20.52 12.38
CA ASP A 166 -47.43 -20.68 13.42
C ASP A 166 -48.80 -20.34 12.86
N LEU A 167 -49.64 -21.35 12.65
CA LEU A 167 -50.99 -21.18 12.07
C LEU A 167 -51.94 -20.43 12.98
N GLY A 168 -51.68 -20.35 14.28
CA GLY A 168 -52.54 -19.61 15.24
C GLY A 168 -52.26 -18.10 15.19
N THR A 169 -51.01 -17.70 14.98
CA THR A 169 -50.57 -16.29 14.95
C THR A 169 -50.27 -15.77 13.56
N GLY A 170 -50.16 -16.64 12.56
CA GLY A 170 -49.71 -16.30 11.19
C GLY A 170 -48.25 -15.85 11.08
N LYS A 171 -47.44 -16.09 12.10
CA LYS A 171 -46.03 -15.69 12.11
C LYS A 171 -45.13 -16.80 11.65
N ILE A 172 -44.09 -16.44 10.93
CA ILE A 172 -43.00 -17.33 10.61
C ILE A 172 -42.16 -17.56 11.88
N ILE A 173 -41.98 -18.85 12.28
CA ILE A 173 -41.34 -19.25 13.52
C ILE A 173 -40.00 -19.92 13.35
N SER A 174 -39.59 -20.19 12.07
CA SER A 174 -38.24 -20.59 11.73
C SER A 174 -37.59 -19.58 10.77
N GLY A 175 -36.37 -19.78 10.38
CA GLY A 175 -35.65 -18.87 9.48
C GLY A 175 -34.21 -19.28 9.29
N SER A 176 -33.48 -18.51 8.50
CA SER A 176 -32.06 -18.74 8.24
C SER A 176 -31.26 -18.64 9.56
N ASP A 177 -30.40 -19.62 9.82
CA ASP A 177 -29.44 -19.52 10.93
C ASP A 177 -28.22 -18.64 10.56
N VAL A 178 -28.06 -18.36 9.28
CA VAL A 178 -26.90 -17.62 8.72
C VAL A 178 -27.27 -16.15 8.42
N VAL A 179 -28.46 -15.88 7.85
CA VAL A 179 -28.85 -14.53 7.41
C VAL A 179 -29.85 -13.93 8.39
N ARG A 180 -29.55 -12.72 8.89
CA ARG A 180 -30.40 -11.94 9.79
C ARG A 180 -30.58 -10.52 9.27
N ALA A 181 -31.75 -9.92 9.52
CA ALA A 181 -32.08 -8.54 9.17
C ALA A 181 -32.76 -7.85 10.34
N GLU A 182 -32.53 -6.54 10.52
CA GLU A 182 -33.24 -5.63 11.40
C GLU A 182 -34.39 -4.94 10.65
#